data_d07b53075617d11e7a238a3d52a39255
#
_entry.id   d07b53075617d11e7a238a3d52a39255
#
_cell.length_a   1.000
_cell.length_b   1.000
_cell.length_c   1.000
_cell.angle_alpha   90.00
_cell.angle_beta   90.00
_cell.angle_gamma   90.00
#
_symmetry.space_group_name_H-M   'P 1'
#
loop_
_entity.id
_entity.type
_entity.pdbx_description
1 polymer ?
#
loop_
_entity_poly.entity_id
_entity_poly.type
_entity_poly.pdbx_seq_one_letter_code
_entity_poly.pdbx_strand_id
1 'polypeptide(L)'
;PAPQRRARAIVSSSNPLLSLPAMPKPGARVDLPLLAGSADALALAELAVRNKGRTLAVVTASAADAQRLLDEIPWFAPGLKVRLLPDWETLPYDHFSPHQDLVSERLATLWAALQGEVEILLVPASTAVNRLAPPEFMAAYTFEFKKGQKLDADKFRSQVTLAGYAHVTQVVSPGEYSIRGGLIDLFPMGSQLPYRLDLFDDEIESIKTFDVDTQRTVFPVPEVRLLPAREFPMDDHGRTHFRQCFRERFEGDPARSGIYKDISTGIASAGIEYYLPLFFDETASIFDYLPKDAVFVTHGDAPAAIAAFWNDTRSRHNLLQGDKARPLLPPEDLFLT
;
A
#
# COMPACT_ATOMS: atom_id res chain seq x y z
N PRO A 1 -10.99 -13.98 31.75
CA PRO A 1 -11.45 -13.16 30.65
C PRO A 1 -12.28 -12.04 31.25
N ALA A 2 -11.67 -10.85 31.39
CA ALA A 2 -12.40 -9.65 31.80
C ALA A 2 -13.36 -9.27 30.65
N PRO A 3 -14.59 -8.87 30.92
CA PRO A 3 -15.50 -8.42 29.89
C PRO A 3 -14.90 -7.18 29.22
N GLN A 4 -14.55 -7.28 27.96
CA GLN A 4 -14.23 -6.11 27.13
C GLN A 4 -15.45 -5.18 27.17
N ARG A 5 -15.35 -4.09 27.92
CA ARG A 5 -16.31 -3.00 27.83
C ARG A 5 -16.26 -2.50 26.38
N ARG A 6 -17.28 -2.80 25.58
CA ARG A 6 -17.44 -2.21 24.24
C ARG A 6 -17.39 -0.69 24.44
N ALA A 7 -16.36 -0.07 23.93
CA ALA A 7 -16.26 1.38 23.91
C ALA A 7 -17.53 1.92 23.23
N ARG A 8 -18.24 2.80 23.91
CA ARG A 8 -19.44 3.44 23.35
C ARG A 8 -18.94 4.54 22.41
N ALA A 9 -19.37 4.50 21.15
CA ALA A 9 -19.03 5.55 20.21
C ALA A 9 -19.47 6.91 20.77
N ILE A 10 -18.55 7.89 20.72
CA ILE A 10 -18.84 9.27 21.14
C ILE A 10 -19.64 9.96 20.03
N VAL A 11 -19.25 9.72 18.78
CA VAL A 11 -19.90 10.29 17.60
C VAL A 11 -21.06 9.43 17.12
N SER A 12 -22.17 10.05 16.81
CA SER A 12 -23.38 9.44 16.26
C SER A 12 -23.99 10.37 15.22
N SER A 13 -24.56 9.81 14.17
CA SER A 13 -25.26 10.58 13.13
C SER A 13 -26.50 11.31 13.66
N SER A 14 -27.09 10.82 14.77
CA SER A 14 -28.29 11.40 15.40
C SER A 14 -27.99 12.46 16.45
N ASN A 15 -26.76 12.54 16.92
CA ASN A 15 -26.35 13.50 17.97
C ASN A 15 -24.91 13.99 17.74
N PRO A 16 -24.70 14.86 16.75
CA PRO A 16 -23.37 15.40 16.45
C PRO A 16 -22.89 16.34 17.56
N LEU A 17 -21.61 16.29 17.88
CA LEU A 17 -20.97 17.16 18.89
C LEU A 17 -20.50 18.49 18.30
N LEU A 18 -20.25 18.55 16.99
CA LEU A 18 -19.81 19.75 16.31
C LEU A 18 -20.84 20.21 15.27
N SER A 19 -20.97 21.54 15.16
CA SER A 19 -21.77 22.16 14.11
C SER A 19 -20.96 22.24 12.80
N LEU A 20 -20.80 21.12 12.13
CA LEU A 20 -20.11 21.07 10.86
C LEU A 20 -21.05 21.46 9.71
N PRO A 21 -20.54 22.13 8.67
CA PRO A 21 -21.33 22.44 7.48
C PRO A 21 -21.81 21.16 6.76
N ALA A 22 -22.82 21.31 5.92
CA ALA A 22 -23.21 20.24 5.01
C ALA A 22 -22.08 19.95 4.02
N MET A 23 -22.00 18.69 3.56
CA MET A 23 -21.03 18.32 2.54
C MET A 23 -21.19 19.18 1.29
N PRO A 24 -20.10 19.65 0.69
CA PRO A 24 -20.16 20.45 -0.51
C PRO A 24 -20.71 19.63 -1.68
N LYS A 25 -21.32 20.30 -2.65
CA LYS A 25 -21.67 19.70 -3.95
C LYS A 25 -20.39 19.25 -4.67
N PRO A 26 -20.47 18.26 -5.56
CA PRO A 26 -19.32 17.87 -6.39
C PRO A 26 -18.67 19.10 -7.06
N GLY A 27 -17.34 19.21 -6.92
CA GLY A 27 -16.56 20.34 -7.43
C GLY A 27 -16.58 21.61 -6.56
N ALA A 28 -17.37 21.68 -5.50
CA ALA A 28 -17.35 22.80 -4.55
C ALA A 28 -16.40 22.51 -3.36
N ARG A 29 -15.84 23.58 -2.81
CA ARG A 29 -14.97 23.55 -1.63
C ARG A 29 -15.65 24.28 -0.45
N VAL A 30 -15.44 23.74 0.74
CA VAL A 30 -15.84 24.36 1.99
C VAL A 30 -14.65 24.37 2.94
N ASP A 31 -14.30 25.53 3.43
CA ASP A 31 -13.23 25.68 4.43
C ASP A 31 -13.82 25.51 5.83
N LEU A 32 -13.19 24.68 6.64
CA LEU A 32 -13.52 24.52 8.06
C LEU A 32 -12.65 25.48 8.88
N PRO A 33 -13.17 25.99 10.02
CA PRO A 33 -12.36 26.78 10.92
C PRO A 33 -11.19 25.95 11.47
N LEU A 34 -10.13 26.63 11.88
CA LEU A 34 -9.03 25.97 12.58
C LEU A 34 -9.56 25.35 13.88
N LEU A 35 -9.38 24.04 14.01
CA LEU A 35 -9.80 23.28 15.18
C LEU A 35 -8.59 23.02 16.08
N ALA A 36 -8.77 23.19 17.38
CA ALA A 36 -7.69 23.02 18.35
C ALA A 36 -7.63 21.60 18.91
N GLY A 37 -6.42 21.09 19.13
CA GLY A 37 -6.19 19.75 19.68
C GLY A 37 -6.86 18.66 18.85
N SER A 38 -7.47 17.66 19.47
CA SER A 38 -8.12 16.52 18.81
C SER A 38 -9.51 16.86 18.23
N ALA A 39 -9.91 18.14 18.19
CA ALA A 39 -11.20 18.53 17.61
C ALA A 39 -11.25 18.31 16.08
N ASP A 40 -10.11 18.30 15.41
CA ASP A 40 -9.98 17.92 13.99
C ASP A 40 -10.28 16.42 13.77
N ALA A 41 -9.75 15.54 14.63
CA ALA A 41 -10.07 14.11 14.61
C ALA A 41 -11.55 13.85 14.88
N LEU A 42 -12.15 14.59 15.85
CA LEU A 42 -13.59 14.55 16.11
C LEU A 42 -14.39 15.01 14.89
N ALA A 43 -13.97 16.09 14.22
CA ALA A 43 -14.63 16.59 13.02
C ALA A 43 -14.60 15.58 11.87
N LEU A 44 -13.47 14.95 11.62
CA LEU A 44 -13.33 13.90 10.60
C LEU A 44 -14.19 12.68 10.93
N ALA A 45 -14.21 12.25 12.19
CA ALA A 45 -15.07 11.17 12.66
C ALA A 45 -16.57 11.50 12.44
N GLU A 46 -17.01 12.71 12.77
CA GLU A 46 -18.39 13.15 12.53
C GLU A 46 -18.73 13.26 11.04
N LEU A 47 -17.82 13.78 10.23
CA LEU A 47 -18.01 13.85 8.77
C LEU A 47 -18.19 12.46 8.20
N ALA A 48 -17.36 11.48 8.58
CA ALA A 48 -17.48 10.10 8.10
C ALA A 48 -18.78 9.44 8.54
N VAL A 49 -19.16 9.59 9.81
CA VAL A 49 -20.42 9.02 10.35
C VAL A 49 -21.65 9.60 9.67
N ARG A 50 -21.66 10.91 9.39
CA ARG A 50 -22.76 11.60 8.69
C ARG A 50 -22.86 11.21 7.21
N ASN A 51 -21.73 10.86 6.60
CA ASN A 51 -21.62 10.53 5.17
C ASN A 51 -21.34 9.03 4.95
N LYS A 52 -21.96 8.21 5.77
CA LYS A 52 -21.80 6.76 5.72
C LYS A 52 -21.99 6.20 4.30
N GLY A 53 -21.04 5.38 3.87
CA GLY A 53 -21.00 4.80 2.53
C GLY A 53 -20.12 5.57 1.54
N ARG A 54 -19.56 6.73 1.93
CA ARG A 54 -18.58 7.48 1.15
C ARG A 54 -17.24 7.50 1.86
N THR A 55 -16.15 7.35 1.11
CA THR A 55 -14.80 7.44 1.65
C THR A 55 -14.37 8.90 1.80
N LEU A 56 -13.84 9.27 2.97
CA LEU A 56 -13.11 10.52 3.18
C LEU A 56 -11.62 10.27 2.94
N ALA A 57 -11.05 10.87 1.92
CA ALA A 57 -9.61 10.87 1.66
C ALA A 57 -9.00 12.15 2.24
N VAL A 58 -8.23 12.01 3.30
CA VAL A 58 -7.65 13.12 4.07
C VAL A 58 -6.18 13.25 3.74
N VAL A 59 -5.81 14.29 3.00
CA VAL A 59 -4.41 14.62 2.70
C VAL A 59 -3.87 15.47 3.84
N THR A 60 -2.93 14.93 4.61
CA THR A 60 -2.31 15.63 5.75
C THR A 60 -1.02 16.32 5.35
N ALA A 61 -0.71 17.45 5.98
CA ALA A 61 0.54 18.17 5.73
C ALA A 61 1.78 17.35 6.10
N SER A 62 1.67 16.45 7.09
CA SER A 62 2.78 15.60 7.53
C SER A 62 2.36 14.16 7.83
N ALA A 63 3.33 13.24 7.81
CA ALA A 63 3.12 11.87 8.25
C ALA A 63 2.77 11.79 9.75
N ALA A 64 3.32 12.69 10.57
CA ALA A 64 3.02 12.75 12.00
C ALA A 64 1.55 13.11 12.26
N ASP A 65 0.97 14.05 11.48
CA ASP A 65 -0.46 14.35 11.57
C ASP A 65 -1.33 13.17 11.14
N ALA A 66 -0.94 12.47 10.07
CA ALA A 66 -1.66 11.29 9.62
C ALA A 66 -1.66 10.19 10.70
N GLN A 67 -0.52 9.93 11.32
CA GLN A 67 -0.41 8.94 12.40
C GLN A 67 -1.24 9.34 13.62
N ARG A 68 -1.16 10.61 14.05
CA ARG A 68 -1.97 11.14 15.15
C ARG A 68 -3.47 10.96 14.88
N LEU A 69 -3.93 11.29 13.68
CA LEU A 69 -5.34 11.13 13.30
C LEU A 69 -5.76 9.66 13.25
N LEU A 70 -4.86 8.76 12.79
CA LEU A 70 -5.11 7.31 12.82
C LEU A 70 -5.37 6.80 14.23
N ASP A 71 -4.63 7.32 15.21
CA ASP A 71 -4.76 6.92 16.60
C ASP A 71 -5.97 7.58 17.29
N GLU A 72 -6.28 8.84 16.96
CA GLU A 72 -7.31 9.63 17.67
C GLU A 72 -8.74 9.38 17.13
N ILE A 73 -8.93 9.23 15.81
CA ILE A 73 -10.28 9.05 15.23
C ILE A 73 -11.04 7.86 15.84
N PRO A 74 -10.43 6.69 16.08
CA PRO A 74 -11.12 5.55 16.69
C PRO A 74 -11.61 5.81 18.12
N TRP A 75 -11.06 6.77 18.84
CA TRP A 75 -11.57 7.18 20.16
C TRP A 75 -12.96 7.81 20.07
N PHE A 76 -13.21 8.58 19.02
CA PHE A 76 -14.48 9.25 18.81
C PHE A 76 -15.50 8.33 18.14
N ALA A 77 -15.05 7.50 17.20
CA ALA A 77 -15.89 6.57 16.43
C ALA A 77 -15.20 5.20 16.25
N PRO A 78 -15.25 4.33 17.27
CA PRO A 78 -14.51 3.04 17.27
C PRO A 78 -14.91 2.05 16.18
N GLY A 79 -16.03 2.29 15.49
CA GLY A 79 -16.51 1.44 14.40
C GLY A 79 -16.06 1.86 13.01
N LEU A 80 -15.39 3.01 12.86
CA LEU A 80 -14.92 3.49 11.57
C LEU A 80 -13.70 2.70 11.09
N LYS A 81 -13.72 2.39 9.81
CA LYS A 81 -12.59 1.76 9.11
C LYS A 81 -11.62 2.84 8.64
N VAL A 82 -10.68 3.19 9.51
CA VAL A 82 -9.62 4.17 9.23
C VAL A 82 -8.38 3.43 8.76
N ARG A 83 -7.76 3.91 7.68
CA ARG A 83 -6.51 3.40 7.13
C ARG A 83 -5.54 4.55 6.86
N LEU A 84 -4.26 4.27 7.01
CA LEU A 84 -3.16 5.14 6.59
C LEU A 84 -2.47 4.52 5.39
N LEU A 85 -2.24 5.31 4.33
CA LEU A 85 -1.30 4.95 3.28
C LEU A 85 0.07 5.50 3.68
N PRO A 86 0.98 4.65 4.21
CA PRO A 86 2.24 5.15 4.72
C PRO A 86 3.17 5.62 3.61
N ASP A 87 4.08 6.52 3.96
CA ASP A 87 5.20 6.91 3.11
C ASP A 87 6.19 5.75 2.95
N TRP A 88 7.01 5.76 1.91
CA TRP A 88 8.11 4.81 1.75
C TRP A 88 9.23 5.00 2.77
N GLU A 89 9.25 6.14 3.46
CA GLU A 89 10.33 6.54 4.39
C GLU A 89 11.72 6.58 3.72
N THR A 90 11.73 6.74 2.41
CA THR A 90 12.94 6.96 1.61
C THR A 90 12.85 8.31 0.91
N LEU A 91 13.98 8.96 0.73
CA LEU A 91 14.00 10.22 0.00
C LEU A 91 13.92 9.95 -1.52
N PRO A 92 13.33 10.85 -2.32
CA PRO A 92 13.31 10.71 -3.77
C PRO A 92 14.70 10.42 -4.35
N TYR A 93 14.78 9.40 -5.21
CA TYR A 93 16.01 8.92 -5.85
C TYR A 93 17.04 8.27 -4.91
N ASP A 94 16.65 7.85 -3.70
CA ASP A 94 17.52 7.10 -2.83
C ASP A 94 17.97 5.76 -3.46
N HIS A 95 19.10 5.25 -2.97
CA HIS A 95 19.63 3.94 -3.35
C HIS A 95 19.08 2.82 -2.46
N PHE A 96 18.07 3.10 -1.65
CA PHE A 96 17.43 2.15 -0.74
C PHE A 96 15.98 1.94 -1.16
N SER A 97 15.51 0.71 -1.03
CA SER A 97 14.09 0.40 -1.13
C SER A 97 13.39 0.58 0.22
N PRO A 98 12.09 0.84 0.22
CA PRO A 98 11.28 0.86 1.44
C PRO A 98 11.39 -0.45 2.22
N HIS A 99 11.20 -0.37 3.53
CA HIS A 99 11.12 -1.57 4.37
C HIS A 99 9.92 -2.44 3.94
N GLN A 100 10.10 -3.77 3.98
CA GLN A 100 9.08 -4.71 3.51
C GLN A 100 7.74 -4.56 4.27
N ASP A 101 7.77 -4.22 5.56
CA ASP A 101 6.56 -3.97 6.34
C ASP A 101 5.79 -2.76 5.82
N LEU A 102 6.47 -1.67 5.43
CA LEU A 102 5.83 -0.50 4.82
C LEU A 102 5.19 -0.85 3.48
N VAL A 103 5.88 -1.61 2.64
CA VAL A 103 5.32 -2.10 1.36
C VAL A 103 4.08 -2.95 1.64
N SER A 104 4.14 -3.82 2.67
CA SER A 104 3.02 -4.65 3.10
C SER A 104 1.80 -3.82 3.52
N GLU A 105 1.98 -2.80 4.35
CA GLU A 105 0.92 -1.90 4.80
C GLU A 105 0.33 -1.07 3.65
N ARG A 106 1.19 -0.59 2.75
CA ARG A 106 0.76 0.16 1.56
C ARG A 106 -0.13 -0.69 0.66
N LEU A 107 0.31 -1.90 0.32
CA LEU A 107 -0.45 -2.83 -0.53
C LEU A 107 -1.78 -3.22 0.13
N ALA A 108 -1.80 -3.47 1.44
CA ALA A 108 -3.03 -3.75 2.18
C ALA A 108 -4.00 -2.57 2.16
N THR A 109 -3.50 -1.34 2.32
CA THR A 109 -4.31 -0.12 2.31
C THR A 109 -4.86 0.17 0.92
N LEU A 110 -4.04 0.04 -0.14
CA LEU A 110 -4.47 0.20 -1.53
C LEU A 110 -5.53 -0.85 -1.90
N TRP A 111 -5.33 -2.10 -1.51
CA TRP A 111 -6.32 -3.15 -1.73
C TRP A 111 -7.64 -2.87 -1.02
N ALA A 112 -7.59 -2.49 0.26
CA ALA A 112 -8.78 -2.16 1.03
C ALA A 112 -9.53 -0.95 0.43
N ALA A 113 -8.81 0.05 -0.08
CA ALA A 113 -9.41 1.19 -0.77
C ALA A 113 -10.12 0.75 -2.07
N LEU A 114 -9.47 -0.10 -2.87
CA LEU A 114 -10.02 -0.66 -4.10
C LEU A 114 -11.29 -1.50 -3.86
N GLN A 115 -11.36 -2.21 -2.72
CA GLN A 115 -12.54 -2.98 -2.32
C GLN A 115 -13.65 -2.13 -1.68
N GLY A 116 -13.45 -0.82 -1.50
CA GLY A 116 -14.41 0.06 -0.81
C GLY A 116 -14.52 -0.23 0.69
N GLU A 117 -13.50 -0.83 1.29
CA GLU A 117 -13.47 -1.22 2.71
C GLU A 117 -12.95 -0.10 3.62
N VAL A 118 -12.69 1.09 3.09
CA VAL A 118 -12.12 2.22 3.82
C VAL A 118 -13.13 3.36 3.93
N GLU A 119 -13.43 3.81 5.15
CA GLU A 119 -14.30 4.95 5.40
C GLU A 119 -13.50 6.26 5.54
N ILE A 120 -12.30 6.19 6.14
CA ILE A 120 -11.34 7.31 6.18
C ILE A 120 -9.99 6.79 5.71
N LEU A 121 -9.46 7.39 4.65
CA LEU A 121 -8.11 7.16 4.17
C LEU A 121 -7.25 8.38 4.50
N LEU A 122 -6.24 8.18 5.33
CA LEU A 122 -5.24 9.19 5.68
C LEU A 122 -4.04 9.04 4.75
N VAL A 123 -3.61 10.14 4.14
CA VAL A 123 -2.50 10.14 3.18
C VAL A 123 -1.61 11.34 3.43
N PRO A 124 -0.33 11.17 3.82
CA PRO A 124 0.60 12.30 3.89
C PRO A 124 0.77 12.97 2.53
N ALA A 125 0.98 14.28 2.50
CA ALA A 125 1.11 15.07 1.28
C ALA A 125 2.21 14.54 0.34
N SER A 126 3.37 14.10 0.90
CA SER A 126 4.45 13.47 0.15
C SER A 126 4.02 12.17 -0.53
N THR A 127 3.18 11.39 0.14
CA THR A 127 2.66 10.11 -0.38
C THR A 127 1.53 10.34 -1.39
N ALA A 128 0.69 11.38 -1.18
CA ALA A 128 -0.44 11.67 -2.05
C ALA A 128 -0.04 12.02 -3.49
N VAL A 129 1.17 12.54 -3.68
CA VAL A 129 1.70 12.88 -5.01
C VAL A 129 2.42 11.73 -5.70
N ASN A 130 2.62 10.58 -5.05
CA ASN A 130 3.30 9.45 -5.67
C ASN A 130 2.46 8.85 -6.80
N ARG A 131 3.12 8.51 -7.90
CA ARG A 131 2.52 7.61 -8.88
C ARG A 131 2.57 6.18 -8.36
N LEU A 132 1.49 5.45 -8.60
CA LEU A 132 1.28 4.09 -8.10
C LEU A 132 1.14 3.11 -9.26
N ALA A 133 1.26 1.82 -8.96
CA ALA A 133 0.86 0.77 -9.88
C ALA A 133 -0.64 0.91 -10.25
N PRO A 134 -1.06 0.51 -11.45
CA PRO A 134 -2.48 0.48 -11.80
C PRO A 134 -3.27 -0.50 -10.89
N PRO A 135 -4.55 -0.20 -10.57
CA PRO A 135 -5.41 -1.12 -9.81
C PRO A 135 -5.51 -2.52 -10.42
N GLU A 136 -5.44 -2.63 -11.75
CA GLU A 136 -5.47 -3.89 -12.49
C GLU A 136 -4.28 -4.79 -12.14
N PHE A 137 -3.11 -4.21 -11.87
CA PHE A 137 -1.94 -4.95 -11.39
C PHE A 137 -2.25 -5.61 -10.04
N MET A 138 -2.83 -4.86 -9.10
CA MET A 138 -3.21 -5.42 -7.79
C MET A 138 -4.16 -6.60 -7.94
N ALA A 139 -5.17 -6.48 -8.81
CA ALA A 139 -6.12 -7.55 -9.05
C ALA A 139 -5.48 -8.78 -9.73
N ALA A 140 -4.59 -8.56 -10.71
CA ALA A 140 -3.94 -9.63 -11.47
C ALA A 140 -2.98 -10.49 -10.64
N TYR A 141 -2.34 -9.89 -9.63
CA TYR A 141 -1.35 -10.56 -8.76
C TYR A 141 -1.88 -10.86 -7.35
N THR A 142 -3.20 -10.79 -7.15
CA THR A 142 -3.86 -11.22 -5.91
C THR A 142 -4.45 -12.60 -6.07
N PHE A 143 -4.14 -13.52 -5.14
CA PHE A 143 -4.60 -14.90 -5.15
C PHE A 143 -5.36 -15.22 -3.87
N GLU A 144 -6.35 -16.10 -3.96
CA GLU A 144 -7.08 -16.63 -2.80
C GLU A 144 -6.94 -18.14 -2.75
N PHE A 145 -6.71 -18.66 -1.55
CA PHE A 145 -6.66 -20.10 -1.26
C PHE A 145 -7.66 -20.41 -0.16
N LYS A 146 -8.48 -21.47 -0.40
CA LYS A 146 -9.56 -21.87 0.51
C LYS A 146 -9.40 -23.32 0.92
N LYS A 147 -9.81 -23.64 2.13
CA LYS A 147 -9.93 -25.03 2.58
C LYS A 147 -10.80 -25.83 1.60
N GLY A 148 -10.37 -27.05 1.25
CA GLY A 148 -11.03 -27.92 0.28
C GLY A 148 -10.71 -27.61 -1.19
N GLN A 149 -9.91 -26.55 -1.46
CA GLN A 149 -9.48 -26.23 -2.82
C GLN A 149 -8.34 -27.15 -3.25
N LYS A 150 -8.40 -27.60 -4.51
CA LYS A 150 -7.25 -28.30 -5.12
C LYS A 150 -6.13 -27.32 -5.41
N LEU A 151 -4.92 -27.70 -5.01
CA LEU A 151 -3.71 -26.90 -5.13
C LEU A 151 -2.55 -27.75 -5.62
N ASP A 152 -2.14 -27.52 -6.85
CA ASP A 152 -0.89 -28.05 -7.41
C ASP A 152 0.29 -27.24 -6.85
N ALA A 153 1.25 -27.92 -6.20
CA ALA A 153 2.39 -27.27 -5.55
C ALA A 153 3.31 -26.52 -6.51
N ASP A 154 3.50 -27.03 -7.75
CA ASP A 154 4.34 -26.37 -8.75
C ASP A 154 3.63 -25.13 -9.33
N LYS A 155 2.33 -25.24 -9.55
CA LYS A 155 1.50 -24.09 -9.96
C LYS A 155 1.47 -23.02 -8.87
N PHE A 156 1.29 -23.43 -7.61
CA PHE A 156 1.37 -22.51 -6.48
C PHE A 156 2.73 -21.79 -6.45
N ARG A 157 3.84 -22.54 -6.51
CA ARG A 157 5.18 -21.95 -6.54
C ARG A 157 5.33 -20.92 -7.65
N SER A 158 4.85 -21.24 -8.84
CA SER A 158 4.90 -20.32 -9.98
C SER A 158 4.10 -19.05 -9.70
N GLN A 159 2.88 -19.16 -9.16
CA GLN A 159 2.00 -18.03 -8.83
C GLN A 159 2.62 -17.11 -7.77
N VAL A 160 3.11 -17.66 -6.66
CA VAL A 160 3.68 -16.85 -5.57
C VAL A 160 5.01 -16.21 -5.98
N THR A 161 5.80 -16.89 -6.82
CA THR A 161 7.02 -16.30 -7.39
C THR A 161 6.69 -15.14 -8.32
N LEU A 162 5.67 -15.28 -9.18
CA LEU A 162 5.17 -14.19 -10.03
C LEU A 162 4.66 -13.01 -9.20
N ALA A 163 3.98 -13.28 -8.09
CA ALA A 163 3.54 -12.24 -7.14
C ALA A 163 4.71 -11.60 -6.36
N GLY A 164 5.95 -12.06 -6.54
CA GLY A 164 7.13 -11.46 -5.96
C GLY A 164 7.55 -12.01 -4.59
N TYR A 165 6.92 -13.10 -4.12
CA TYR A 165 7.26 -13.74 -2.85
C TYR A 165 8.62 -14.44 -2.92
N ALA A 166 9.41 -14.33 -1.84
CA ALA A 166 10.70 -14.98 -1.71
C ALA A 166 10.54 -16.41 -1.14
N HIS A 167 11.16 -17.40 -1.80
CA HIS A 167 11.26 -18.75 -1.27
C HIS A 167 12.34 -18.82 -0.20
N VAL A 168 11.96 -19.20 1.01
CA VAL A 168 12.84 -19.29 2.19
C VAL A 168 12.74 -20.67 2.84
N THR A 169 13.70 -20.99 3.70
CA THR A 169 13.67 -22.23 4.50
C THR A 169 12.71 -22.13 5.69
N GLN A 170 12.57 -20.93 6.26
CA GLN A 170 11.68 -20.62 7.38
C GLN A 170 11.05 -19.24 7.15
N VAL A 171 9.73 -19.19 7.21
CA VAL A 171 8.95 -17.97 7.00
C VAL A 171 8.91 -17.15 8.30
N VAL A 172 9.36 -15.90 8.23
CA VAL A 172 9.42 -14.97 9.35
C VAL A 172 8.91 -13.56 9.04
N SER A 173 8.87 -13.17 7.75
CA SER A 173 8.51 -11.82 7.31
C SER A 173 7.45 -11.83 6.20
N PRO A 174 6.63 -10.76 6.06
CA PRO A 174 5.72 -10.62 4.93
C PRO A 174 6.45 -10.74 3.59
N GLY A 175 5.80 -11.39 2.61
CA GLY A 175 6.38 -11.63 1.29
C GLY A 175 7.26 -12.87 1.21
N GLU A 176 7.26 -13.74 2.22
CA GLU A 176 7.99 -15.00 2.25
C GLU A 176 7.08 -16.22 2.13
N TYR A 177 7.60 -17.30 1.54
CA TYR A 177 6.94 -18.60 1.54
C TYR A 177 7.96 -19.75 1.62
N SER A 178 7.51 -20.92 2.09
CA SER A 178 8.27 -22.15 2.17
C SER A 178 7.39 -23.36 1.81
N ILE A 179 7.95 -24.33 1.10
CA ILE A 179 7.25 -25.59 0.77
C ILE A 179 8.07 -26.75 1.31
N ARG A 180 7.46 -27.59 2.14
CA ARG A 180 8.09 -28.74 2.78
C ARG A 180 7.15 -29.95 2.73
N GLY A 181 7.29 -30.79 1.71
CA GLY A 181 6.33 -31.88 1.47
C GLY A 181 4.92 -31.35 1.25
N GLY A 182 3.94 -31.83 2.01
CA GLY A 182 2.55 -31.36 1.97
C GLY A 182 2.28 -30.10 2.78
N LEU A 183 3.31 -29.43 3.34
CA LEU A 183 3.16 -28.19 4.11
C LEU A 183 3.62 -26.99 3.29
N ILE A 184 2.77 -25.99 3.19
CA ILE A 184 3.09 -24.68 2.62
C ILE A 184 2.95 -23.63 3.70
N ASP A 185 4.05 -23.00 4.06
CA ASP A 185 4.07 -21.84 4.94
C ASP A 185 4.18 -20.58 4.09
N LEU A 186 3.40 -19.54 4.42
CA LEU A 186 3.41 -18.27 3.71
C LEU A 186 3.06 -17.11 4.63
N PHE A 187 3.67 -15.95 4.40
CA PHE A 187 3.35 -14.73 5.11
C PHE A 187 2.82 -13.70 4.09
N PRO A 188 1.49 -13.59 3.94
CA PRO A 188 0.90 -12.67 2.98
C PRO A 188 1.20 -11.22 3.31
N MET A 189 1.40 -10.40 2.28
CA MET A 189 1.42 -8.96 2.42
C MET A 189 0.08 -8.47 2.98
N GLY A 190 0.13 -7.52 3.92
CA GLY A 190 -1.03 -7.00 4.62
C GLY A 190 -1.55 -7.89 5.76
N SER A 191 -0.94 -9.04 6.01
CA SER A 191 -1.30 -9.89 7.14
C SER A 191 -0.41 -9.61 8.36
N GLN A 192 -0.99 -9.73 9.56
CA GLN A 192 -0.24 -9.65 10.82
C GLN A 192 0.38 -10.98 11.25
N LEU A 193 -0.11 -12.10 10.70
CA LEU A 193 0.34 -13.44 11.02
C LEU A 193 0.57 -14.23 9.74
N PRO A 194 1.54 -15.14 9.73
CA PRO A 194 1.72 -16.09 8.65
C PRO A 194 0.72 -17.23 8.74
N TYR A 195 0.60 -17.96 7.63
CA TYR A 195 -0.34 -19.07 7.46
C TYR A 195 0.41 -20.34 7.04
N ARG A 196 -0.11 -21.47 7.52
CA ARG A 196 0.30 -22.81 7.14
C ARG A 196 -0.87 -23.50 6.46
N LEU A 197 -0.66 -23.88 5.21
CA LEU A 197 -1.57 -24.73 4.44
C LEU A 197 -1.07 -26.16 4.56
N ASP A 198 -1.96 -27.05 4.97
CA ASP A 198 -1.72 -28.48 5.09
C ASP A 198 -2.40 -29.18 3.92
N LEU A 199 -1.64 -29.83 3.07
CA LEU A 199 -2.15 -30.50 1.89
C LEU A 199 -2.28 -32.01 2.16
N PHE A 200 -3.44 -32.55 1.84
CA PHE A 200 -3.63 -33.97 1.70
C PHE A 200 -3.75 -34.27 0.20
N ASP A 201 -2.71 -34.93 -0.35
CA ASP A 201 -2.54 -35.10 -1.79
C ASP A 201 -2.47 -33.74 -2.52
N ASP A 202 -3.49 -33.40 -3.31
CA ASP A 202 -3.60 -32.15 -4.05
C ASP A 202 -4.66 -31.19 -3.47
N GLU A 203 -5.21 -31.47 -2.28
CA GLU A 203 -6.28 -30.69 -1.65
C GLU A 203 -5.81 -30.00 -0.37
N ILE A 204 -6.21 -28.74 -0.18
CA ILE A 204 -5.95 -27.97 1.05
C ILE A 204 -6.87 -28.54 2.16
N GLU A 205 -6.32 -29.41 3.02
CA GLU A 205 -7.06 -30.00 4.14
C GLU A 205 -7.32 -28.98 5.25
N SER A 206 -6.33 -28.15 5.55
CA SER A 206 -6.48 -27.11 6.56
C SER A 206 -5.61 -25.88 6.27
N ILE A 207 -6.09 -24.72 6.73
CA ILE A 207 -5.33 -23.47 6.77
C ILE A 207 -5.32 -23.00 8.21
N LYS A 208 -4.12 -22.72 8.75
CA LYS A 208 -3.95 -22.27 10.14
C LYS A 208 -2.95 -21.11 10.17
N THR A 209 -3.18 -20.14 11.04
CA THR A 209 -2.13 -19.17 11.35
C THR A 209 -1.06 -19.85 12.21
N PHE A 210 0.15 -19.30 12.20
CA PHE A 210 1.22 -19.75 13.09
C PHE A 210 2.02 -18.56 13.63
N ASP A 211 2.73 -18.79 14.71
CA ASP A 211 3.59 -17.82 15.36
C ASP A 211 5.01 -17.90 14.77
N VAL A 212 5.60 -16.78 14.40
CA VAL A 212 6.91 -16.72 13.70
C VAL A 212 8.08 -17.19 14.56
N ASP A 213 8.04 -16.94 15.86
CA ASP A 213 9.13 -17.27 16.76
C ASP A 213 9.15 -18.76 17.10
N THR A 214 7.99 -19.30 17.45
CA THR A 214 7.83 -20.70 17.85
C THR A 214 7.54 -21.65 16.70
N GLN A 215 7.14 -21.14 15.53
CA GLN A 215 6.71 -21.90 14.36
C GLN A 215 5.50 -22.83 14.63
N ARG A 216 4.76 -22.59 15.71
CA ARG A 216 3.59 -23.37 16.11
C ARG A 216 2.30 -22.77 15.56
N THR A 217 1.40 -23.62 15.09
CA THR A 217 0.08 -23.21 14.65
C THR A 217 -0.74 -22.66 15.81
N VAL A 218 -1.54 -21.61 15.53
CA VAL A 218 -2.33 -20.90 16.56
C VAL A 218 -3.82 -21.21 16.39
N PHE A 219 -4.43 -20.79 15.29
CA PHE A 219 -5.87 -21.02 15.06
C PHE A 219 -6.19 -21.30 13.58
N PRO A 220 -7.26 -22.07 13.29
CA PRO A 220 -7.68 -22.34 11.93
C PRO A 220 -8.42 -21.16 11.32
N VAL A 221 -8.30 -21.04 9.99
CA VAL A 221 -9.05 -20.08 9.17
C VAL A 221 -9.62 -20.77 7.92
N PRO A 222 -10.71 -20.26 7.33
CA PRO A 222 -11.32 -20.88 6.16
C PRO A 222 -10.55 -20.59 4.86
N GLU A 223 -9.88 -19.45 4.78
CA GLU A 223 -9.23 -18.95 3.58
C GLU A 223 -8.07 -18.01 3.90
N VAL A 224 -7.19 -17.82 2.94
CA VAL A 224 -6.10 -16.85 2.97
C VAL A 224 -6.00 -16.13 1.62
N ARG A 225 -5.78 -14.81 1.66
CA ARG A 225 -5.53 -13.98 0.48
C ARG A 225 -4.08 -13.57 0.44
N LEU A 226 -3.47 -13.67 -0.73
CA LEU A 226 -2.15 -13.18 -1.05
C LEU A 226 -2.25 -11.94 -1.93
N LEU A 227 -1.81 -10.80 -1.42
CA LEU A 227 -1.55 -9.61 -2.22
C LEU A 227 -0.19 -9.76 -2.91
N PRO A 228 0.12 -8.99 -3.98
CA PRO A 228 1.47 -8.97 -4.54
C PRO A 228 2.49 -8.57 -3.47
N ALA A 229 3.71 -9.10 -3.54
CA ALA A 229 4.76 -8.78 -2.58
C ALA A 229 5.56 -7.52 -2.96
N ARG A 230 5.23 -6.89 -4.08
CA ARG A 230 5.88 -5.67 -4.61
C ARG A 230 4.85 -4.79 -5.30
N GLU A 231 5.17 -3.50 -5.45
CA GLU A 231 4.32 -2.53 -6.15
C GLU A 231 4.54 -2.55 -7.69
N PHE A 232 5.32 -3.51 -8.23
CA PHE A 232 5.64 -3.65 -9.65
C PHE A 232 5.85 -5.12 -10.05
N PRO A 233 5.58 -5.52 -11.32
CA PRO A 233 5.75 -6.89 -11.79
C PRO A 233 7.21 -7.23 -12.07
N MET A 234 7.66 -8.41 -11.60
CA MET A 234 9.00 -8.94 -11.88
C MET A 234 8.97 -10.25 -12.70
N ASP A 235 7.83 -10.57 -13.27
CA ASP A 235 7.69 -11.68 -14.23
C ASP A 235 8.35 -11.35 -15.57
N ASP A 236 8.34 -12.30 -16.49
CA ASP A 236 8.96 -12.13 -17.82
C ASP A 236 8.35 -10.99 -18.62
N HIS A 237 7.04 -10.76 -18.47
CA HIS A 237 6.34 -9.67 -19.13
C HIS A 237 6.78 -8.31 -18.55
N GLY A 238 6.71 -8.14 -17.24
CA GLY A 238 7.12 -6.90 -16.57
C GLY A 238 8.59 -6.55 -16.81
N ARG A 239 9.48 -7.54 -16.75
CA ARG A 239 10.91 -7.35 -17.05
C ARG A 239 11.16 -6.98 -18.52
N THR A 240 10.40 -7.55 -19.44
CA THR A 240 10.53 -7.24 -20.87
C THR A 240 10.02 -5.83 -21.15
N HIS A 241 8.89 -5.46 -20.59
CA HIS A 241 8.34 -4.10 -20.67
C HIS A 241 9.33 -3.07 -20.11
N PHE A 242 9.83 -3.31 -18.89
CA PHE A 242 10.86 -2.46 -18.28
C PHE A 242 12.06 -2.24 -19.19
N ARG A 243 12.61 -3.31 -19.76
CA ARG A 243 13.79 -3.22 -20.65
C ARG A 243 13.51 -2.43 -21.93
N GLN A 244 12.30 -2.54 -22.46
CA GLN A 244 11.89 -1.76 -23.63
C GLN A 244 11.79 -0.28 -23.24
N CYS A 245 11.00 0.07 -22.23
CA CYS A 245 10.83 1.44 -21.77
C CYS A 245 12.15 2.08 -21.33
N PHE A 246 13.04 1.31 -20.68
CA PHE A 246 14.35 1.80 -20.29
C PHE A 246 15.21 2.23 -21.51
N ARG A 247 15.21 1.42 -22.59
CA ARG A 247 15.96 1.75 -23.83
C ARG A 247 15.34 2.91 -24.60
N GLU A 248 14.05 3.09 -24.53
CA GLU A 248 13.36 4.20 -25.17
C GLU A 248 13.55 5.51 -24.41
N ARG A 249 13.67 5.42 -23.08
CA ARG A 249 13.73 6.59 -22.19
C ARG A 249 15.14 7.10 -21.94
N PHE A 250 16.13 6.23 -21.90
CA PHE A 250 17.51 6.60 -21.57
C PHE A 250 18.44 6.39 -22.75
N GLU A 251 19.26 7.41 -23.01
CA GLU A 251 20.27 7.34 -24.05
C GLU A 251 21.51 6.53 -23.61
N GLY A 252 22.17 5.91 -24.56
CA GLY A 252 23.44 5.20 -24.35
C GLY A 252 23.27 3.68 -24.28
N ASP A 253 24.32 2.99 -23.82
CA ASP A 253 24.33 1.53 -23.70
C ASP A 253 23.66 1.09 -22.39
N PRO A 254 22.48 0.44 -22.45
CA PRO A 254 21.76 -0.03 -21.25
C PRO A 254 22.58 -0.98 -20.39
N ALA A 255 23.54 -1.71 -21.00
CA ALA A 255 24.43 -2.65 -20.29
C ALA A 255 25.41 -1.94 -19.32
N ARG A 256 25.48 -0.62 -19.33
CA ARG A 256 26.24 0.15 -18.33
C ARG A 256 25.45 0.40 -17.05
N SER A 257 24.12 0.30 -17.11
CA SER A 257 23.26 0.49 -15.93
C SER A 257 23.17 -0.80 -15.11
N GLY A 258 23.47 -0.69 -13.81
CA GLY A 258 23.27 -1.78 -12.83
C GLY A 258 21.79 -2.18 -12.73
N ILE A 259 20.89 -1.19 -12.65
CA ILE A 259 19.44 -1.38 -12.60
C ILE A 259 18.93 -2.21 -13.79
N TYR A 260 19.35 -1.84 -15.01
CA TYR A 260 18.95 -2.58 -16.21
C TYR A 260 19.42 -4.04 -16.20
N LYS A 261 20.66 -4.29 -15.74
CA LYS A 261 21.21 -5.65 -15.64
C LYS A 261 20.46 -6.47 -14.61
N ASP A 262 20.25 -5.93 -13.43
CA ASP A 262 19.60 -6.63 -12.34
C ASP A 262 18.17 -7.02 -12.72
N ILE A 263 17.37 -6.07 -13.22
CA ILE A 263 16.01 -6.36 -13.69
C ILE A 263 16.02 -7.40 -14.82
N SER A 264 16.98 -7.32 -15.74
CA SER A 264 17.09 -8.30 -16.83
C SER A 264 17.33 -9.73 -16.33
N THR A 265 17.99 -9.90 -15.19
CA THR A 265 18.26 -11.19 -14.55
C THR A 265 17.22 -11.57 -13.48
N GLY A 266 16.19 -10.75 -13.26
CA GLY A 266 15.12 -11.01 -12.28
C GLY A 266 15.44 -10.54 -10.86
N ILE A 267 16.47 -9.70 -10.70
CA ILE A 267 16.86 -9.12 -9.43
C ILE A 267 16.22 -7.71 -9.31
N ALA A 268 15.45 -7.48 -8.25
CA ALA A 268 14.97 -6.14 -7.92
C ALA A 268 16.08 -5.38 -7.21
N SER A 269 16.68 -4.42 -7.91
CA SER A 269 17.72 -3.55 -7.35
C SER A 269 17.15 -2.67 -6.24
N ALA A 270 17.97 -2.32 -5.27
CA ALA A 270 17.59 -1.34 -4.25
C ALA A 270 17.30 0.03 -4.90
N GLY A 271 16.20 0.67 -4.48
CA GLY A 271 15.69 1.93 -5.02
C GLY A 271 15.03 1.81 -6.40
N ILE A 272 14.60 0.61 -6.78
CA ILE A 272 13.88 0.34 -8.05
C ILE A 272 12.52 1.04 -8.09
N GLU A 273 11.96 1.40 -6.95
CA GLU A 273 10.68 2.09 -6.81
C GLU A 273 10.66 3.41 -7.60
N TYR A 274 11.81 4.07 -7.73
CA TYR A 274 11.97 5.28 -8.54
C TYR A 274 12.06 5.03 -10.06
N TYR A 275 11.81 3.79 -10.49
CA TYR A 275 11.67 3.38 -11.89
C TYR A 275 10.31 2.73 -12.15
N LEU A 276 9.37 2.85 -11.22
CA LEU A 276 8.03 2.25 -11.31
C LEU A 276 7.32 2.53 -12.65
N PRO A 277 7.40 3.76 -13.24
CA PRO A 277 6.77 4.03 -14.53
C PRO A 277 7.28 3.18 -15.69
N LEU A 278 8.48 2.58 -15.57
CA LEU A 278 9.02 1.72 -16.63
C LEU A 278 8.41 0.30 -16.65
N PHE A 279 7.61 -0.05 -15.65
CA PHE A 279 6.95 -1.35 -15.57
C PHE A 279 5.53 -1.36 -16.13
N PHE A 280 4.97 -0.19 -16.46
CA PHE A 280 3.57 -0.03 -16.86
C PHE A 280 3.46 0.92 -18.05
N ASP A 281 2.45 0.69 -18.90
CA ASP A 281 2.11 1.63 -19.98
C ASP A 281 1.63 2.96 -19.40
N GLU A 282 0.83 2.89 -18.32
CA GLU A 282 0.34 4.05 -17.57
C GLU A 282 0.43 3.74 -16.07
N THR A 283 0.80 4.75 -15.28
CA THR A 283 0.77 4.68 -13.82
C THR A 283 -0.55 5.24 -13.30
N ALA A 284 -0.94 4.80 -12.12
CA ALA A 284 -2.08 5.32 -11.38
C ALA A 284 -1.67 6.33 -10.30
N SER A 285 -2.66 6.86 -9.62
CA SER A 285 -2.56 7.69 -8.42
C SER A 285 -3.46 7.12 -7.33
N ILE A 286 -3.37 7.65 -6.12
CA ILE A 286 -4.29 7.25 -5.05
C ILE A 286 -5.77 7.50 -5.41
N PHE A 287 -6.04 8.48 -6.28
CA PHE A 287 -7.39 8.80 -6.73
C PHE A 287 -8.04 7.68 -7.54
N ASP A 288 -7.22 6.87 -8.25
CA ASP A 288 -7.70 5.74 -9.06
C ASP A 288 -8.08 4.52 -8.21
N TYR A 289 -7.65 4.50 -6.94
CA TYR A 289 -8.01 3.47 -5.96
C TYR A 289 -9.26 3.80 -5.14
N LEU A 290 -9.80 5.00 -5.29
CA LEU A 290 -10.93 5.49 -4.51
C LEU A 290 -12.25 5.44 -5.28
N PRO A 291 -13.39 5.29 -4.59
CA PRO A 291 -14.70 5.44 -5.20
C PRO A 291 -14.85 6.84 -5.84
N LYS A 292 -15.56 6.93 -6.96
CA LYS A 292 -15.77 8.19 -7.69
C LYS A 292 -16.49 9.28 -6.89
N ASP A 293 -17.18 8.92 -5.83
CA ASP A 293 -17.89 9.80 -4.92
C ASP A 293 -17.12 10.08 -3.61
N ALA A 294 -15.84 9.69 -3.56
CA ALA A 294 -14.97 10.01 -2.44
C ALA A 294 -14.88 11.51 -2.20
N VAL A 295 -14.75 11.89 -0.93
CA VAL A 295 -14.63 13.29 -0.50
C VAL A 295 -13.19 13.55 -0.11
N PHE A 296 -12.61 14.60 -0.70
CA PHE A 296 -11.24 14.99 -0.39
C PHE A 296 -11.20 16.06 0.68
N VAL A 297 -10.37 15.87 1.68
CA VAL A 297 -10.13 16.81 2.78
C VAL A 297 -8.63 17.11 2.82
N THR A 298 -8.27 18.39 2.84
CA THR A 298 -6.90 18.81 3.14
C THR A 298 -6.82 19.18 4.61
N HIS A 299 -5.84 18.62 5.30
CA HIS A 299 -5.57 18.84 6.73
C HIS A 299 -4.22 19.54 6.90
N GLY A 300 -4.21 20.63 7.67
CA GLY A 300 -3.03 21.49 7.78
C GLY A 300 -2.72 22.21 6.46
N ASP A 301 -1.47 22.64 6.29
CA ASP A 301 -1.02 23.29 5.05
C ASP A 301 -0.44 22.22 4.07
N ALA A 302 -1.31 21.32 3.62
CA ALA A 302 -0.94 20.31 2.64
C ALA A 302 -0.39 20.91 1.33
N PRO A 303 -0.92 22.04 0.78
CA PRO A 303 -0.32 22.68 -0.38
C PRO A 303 1.13 23.12 -0.19
N ALA A 304 1.46 23.72 0.97
CA ALA A 304 2.84 24.10 1.27
C ALA A 304 3.75 22.87 1.43
N ALA A 305 3.25 21.80 2.05
CA ALA A 305 3.97 20.54 2.18
C ALA A 305 4.28 19.91 0.80
N ILE A 306 3.32 19.92 -0.14
CA ILE A 306 3.52 19.46 -1.53
C ILE A 306 4.56 20.33 -2.23
N ALA A 307 4.49 21.66 -2.07
CA ALA A 307 5.46 22.56 -2.68
C ALA A 307 6.88 22.32 -2.13
N ALA A 308 7.02 22.10 -0.83
CA ALA A 308 8.31 21.75 -0.21
C ALA A 308 8.84 20.41 -0.74
N PHE A 309 8.02 19.37 -0.82
CA PHE A 309 8.36 18.08 -1.40
C PHE A 309 8.89 18.22 -2.83
N TRP A 310 8.22 19.02 -3.67
CA TRP A 310 8.64 19.28 -5.04
C TRP A 310 9.98 19.99 -5.14
N ASN A 311 10.22 20.98 -4.29
CA ASN A 311 11.49 21.69 -4.24
C ASN A 311 12.66 20.77 -3.87
N ASP A 312 12.45 19.92 -2.86
CA ASP A 312 13.45 18.94 -2.42
C ASP A 312 13.70 17.89 -3.50
N THR A 313 12.65 17.37 -4.13
CA THR A 313 12.73 16.36 -5.20
C THR A 313 13.50 16.89 -6.40
N ARG A 314 13.20 18.11 -6.86
CA ARG A 314 13.94 18.75 -7.97
C ARG A 314 15.40 19.01 -7.63
N SER A 315 15.67 19.45 -6.40
CA SER A 315 17.05 19.67 -5.93
C SER A 315 17.85 18.37 -5.93
N ARG A 316 17.27 17.29 -5.45
CA ARG A 316 17.91 15.96 -5.46
C ARG A 316 18.11 15.42 -6.87
N HIS A 317 17.09 15.54 -7.73
CA HIS A 317 17.21 15.15 -9.14
C HIS A 317 18.37 15.89 -9.82
N ASN A 318 18.45 17.21 -9.67
CA ASN A 318 19.51 18.03 -10.26
C ASN A 318 20.90 17.61 -9.75
N LEU A 319 21.02 17.21 -8.50
CA LEU A 319 22.27 16.75 -7.91
C LEU A 319 22.70 15.39 -8.46
N LEU A 320 21.75 14.47 -8.69
CA LEU A 320 22.02 13.06 -8.95
C LEU A 320 21.94 12.67 -10.43
N GLN A 321 21.32 13.46 -11.31
CA GLN A 321 21.06 13.14 -12.72
C GLN A 321 22.33 12.93 -13.58
N GLY A 322 23.51 13.27 -13.05
CA GLY A 322 24.79 13.11 -13.76
C GLY A 322 25.33 11.67 -13.78
N ASP A 323 24.78 10.76 -12.98
CA ASP A 323 25.24 9.37 -12.90
C ASP A 323 24.72 8.54 -14.08
N LYS A 324 25.58 8.30 -15.07
CA LYS A 324 25.26 7.49 -16.25
C LYS A 324 25.06 5.99 -15.94
N ALA A 325 25.57 5.50 -14.80
CA ALA A 325 25.34 4.12 -14.37
C ALA A 325 23.96 3.94 -13.75
N ARG A 326 23.36 5.05 -13.27
CA ARG A 326 22.02 5.08 -12.69
C ARG A 326 21.23 6.28 -13.26
N PRO A 327 20.83 6.23 -14.53
CA PRO A 327 20.08 7.32 -15.14
C PRO A 327 18.72 7.46 -14.44
N LEU A 328 18.29 8.68 -14.15
CA LEU A 328 17.07 8.98 -13.38
C LEU A 328 15.93 9.41 -14.29
N LEU A 329 14.73 9.00 -13.94
CA LEU A 329 13.50 9.56 -14.52
C LEU A 329 13.29 11.00 -14.03
N PRO A 330 12.71 11.89 -14.86
CA PRO A 330 12.29 13.22 -14.42
C PRO A 330 11.30 13.11 -13.25
N PRO A 331 11.30 14.07 -12.31
CA PRO A 331 10.36 14.07 -11.17
C PRO A 331 8.89 13.98 -11.59
N GLU A 332 8.52 14.58 -12.71
CA GLU A 332 7.17 14.61 -13.27
C GLU A 332 6.66 13.22 -13.72
N ASP A 333 7.59 12.29 -14.00
CA ASP A 333 7.24 10.91 -14.33
C ASP A 333 6.93 10.08 -13.06
N LEU A 334 7.44 10.49 -11.90
CA LEU A 334 7.31 9.77 -10.62
C LEU A 334 6.24 10.35 -9.71
N PHE A 335 5.95 11.63 -9.84
CA PHE A 335 5.08 12.37 -8.93
C PHE A 335 4.05 13.20 -9.69
N LEU A 336 2.86 13.35 -9.10
CA LEU A 336 1.79 14.20 -9.62
C LEU A 336 2.18 15.67 -9.47
N THR A 337 1.89 16.48 -10.50
CA THR A 337 2.15 17.94 -10.52
C THR A 337 0.95 18.75 -10.09
#